data_8bb4c2e83d6be4ab9e05f15e1781e0b5
#
_entry.id   8bb4c2e83d6be4ab9e05f15e1781e0b5
#
_cell.length_a   1.000
_cell.length_b   1.000
_cell.length_c   1.000
_cell.angle_alpha   90.00
_cell.angle_beta   90.00
_cell.angle_gamma   90.00
#
_symmetry.space_group_name_H-M   'P 1'
#
loop_
_entity.id
_entity.type
_entity.pdbx_description
1 polymer ?
#
loop_
_entity_poly.entity_id
_entity_poly.type
_entity_poly.pdbx_seq_one_letter_code
_entity_poly.pdbx_strand_id
1 'polypeptide(L)'
;DEEPVHWAPHDTMPTAPPPEDGSRVIAQGYLLKLGSRRKQWRKRWFVLTFDTLIYARTHMDVRPHRTIPTTAIFDAMESTMPSSCAPMLSLSPGSIARLGFGAEVRSRSPLEPQSRAPSYYFQIVTATRTFQLCVPTEEDEIRWLSALQTLLNRQRRLAK
;
A
#
# COMPACT_ATOMS: atom_id res chain seq x y z
N ASP A 1 -34.22 -22.06 57.87
CA ASP A 1 -34.17 -22.81 56.59
C ASP A 1 -33.87 -21.85 55.46
N GLU A 2 -32.57 -21.65 55.19
CA GLU A 2 -32.10 -20.81 54.10
C GLU A 2 -31.82 -21.74 52.91
N GLU A 3 -32.57 -21.53 51.85
CA GLU A 3 -32.34 -22.16 50.56
C GLU A 3 -31.04 -21.65 49.96
N PRO A 4 -30.13 -22.50 49.47
CA PRO A 4 -28.91 -22.06 48.80
C PRO A 4 -29.25 -21.45 47.45
N VAL A 5 -28.87 -20.20 47.27
CA VAL A 5 -28.99 -19.47 45.99
C VAL A 5 -28.12 -20.21 44.96
N HIS A 6 -28.79 -20.92 44.05
CA HIS A 6 -28.11 -21.58 42.93
C HIS A 6 -27.67 -20.50 41.95
N TRP A 7 -26.39 -20.15 41.96
CA TRP A 7 -25.75 -19.28 40.99
C TRP A 7 -25.72 -20.01 39.63
N ALA A 8 -26.61 -19.64 38.72
CA ALA A 8 -26.56 -20.13 37.35
C ALA A 8 -25.26 -19.68 36.69
N PRO A 9 -24.52 -20.56 36.00
CA PRO A 9 -23.35 -20.16 35.23
C PRO A 9 -23.80 -19.16 34.16
N HIS A 10 -23.12 -18.04 34.11
CA HIS A 10 -23.33 -17.00 33.11
C HIS A 10 -23.34 -17.64 31.72
N ASP A 11 -24.35 -17.33 30.96
CA ASP A 11 -24.45 -17.63 29.55
C ASP A 11 -23.12 -17.22 28.89
N THR A 12 -22.36 -18.21 28.49
CA THR A 12 -21.20 -18.04 27.65
C THR A 12 -21.72 -17.44 26.34
N MET A 13 -21.54 -16.14 26.16
CA MET A 13 -21.76 -15.49 24.87
C MET A 13 -21.13 -16.39 23.82
N PRO A 14 -21.84 -16.71 22.72
CA PRO A 14 -21.21 -17.45 21.64
C PRO A 14 -20.02 -16.65 21.14
N THR A 15 -18.84 -17.10 21.51
CA THR A 15 -17.59 -16.59 20.94
C THR A 15 -17.70 -16.81 19.44
N ALA A 16 -17.77 -15.72 18.67
CA ALA A 16 -17.72 -15.81 17.23
C ALA A 16 -16.55 -16.75 16.85
N PRO A 17 -16.75 -17.69 15.92
CA PRO A 17 -15.68 -18.58 15.52
C PRO A 17 -14.46 -17.72 15.12
N PRO A 18 -13.25 -18.11 15.51
CA PRO A 18 -12.07 -17.39 15.10
C PRO A 18 -12.09 -17.25 13.58
N PRO A 19 -11.72 -16.08 13.02
CA PRO A 19 -11.71 -15.89 11.59
C PRO A 19 -10.88 -17.02 10.96
N GLU A 20 -11.45 -17.66 9.97
CA GLU A 20 -10.73 -18.68 9.21
C GLU A 20 -9.37 -18.13 8.82
N ASP A 21 -8.32 -18.93 8.90
CA ASP A 21 -6.92 -18.48 8.71
C ASP A 21 -6.72 -17.61 7.45
N GLY A 22 -7.52 -17.85 6.41
CA GLY A 22 -7.46 -17.12 5.16
C GLY A 22 -7.88 -15.64 5.24
N SER A 23 -8.80 -15.29 6.15
CA SER A 23 -9.30 -13.92 6.29
C SER A 23 -8.49 -13.06 7.25
N ARG A 24 -7.52 -13.64 7.94
CA ARG A 24 -6.66 -12.92 8.89
C ARG A 24 -5.80 -11.88 8.17
N VAL A 25 -5.88 -10.64 8.64
CA VAL A 25 -5.06 -9.55 8.11
C VAL A 25 -3.59 -9.75 8.50
N ILE A 26 -2.71 -9.77 7.51
CA ILE A 26 -1.26 -9.88 7.68
C ILE A 26 -0.62 -8.49 7.69
N ALA A 27 -1.05 -7.63 6.77
CA ALA A 27 -0.58 -6.26 6.67
C ALA A 27 -1.69 -5.36 6.15
N GLN A 28 -1.71 -4.12 6.60
CA GLN A 28 -2.62 -3.11 6.10
C GLN A 28 -2.02 -1.72 6.23
N GLY A 29 -2.41 -0.82 5.36
CA GLY A 29 -1.94 0.56 5.39
C GLY A 29 -2.14 1.30 4.08
N TYR A 30 -1.85 2.59 4.13
CA TYR A 30 -1.85 3.42 2.92
C TYR A 30 -0.53 3.27 2.17
N LEU A 31 -0.63 2.99 0.88
CA LEU A 31 0.48 2.93 -0.05
C LEU A 31 0.21 3.87 -1.23
N LEU A 32 1.27 4.39 -1.84
CA LEU A 32 1.16 5.02 -3.15
C LEU A 32 1.24 3.94 -4.22
N LYS A 33 0.27 3.93 -5.11
CA LYS A 33 0.19 3.00 -6.23
C LYS A 33 0.32 3.75 -7.55
N LEU A 34 1.20 3.28 -8.42
CA LEU A 34 1.34 3.83 -9.77
C LEU A 34 0.17 3.40 -10.65
N GLY A 35 -0.51 4.37 -11.25
CA GLY A 35 -1.55 4.11 -12.23
C GLY A 35 -0.98 3.58 -13.55
N SER A 36 -1.64 2.59 -14.16
CA SER A 36 -1.16 1.96 -15.40
C SER A 36 -1.23 2.89 -16.61
N ARG A 37 -2.31 3.65 -16.75
CA ARG A 37 -2.54 4.52 -17.93
C ARG A 37 -1.82 5.87 -17.86
N ARG A 38 -2.05 6.61 -16.75
CA ARG A 38 -1.55 7.99 -16.62
C ARG A 38 -0.21 8.09 -15.90
N LYS A 39 0.36 6.97 -15.45
CA LYS A 39 1.63 6.94 -14.71
C LYS A 39 1.68 7.92 -13.54
N GLN A 40 0.56 8.06 -12.83
CA GLN A 40 0.43 8.93 -11.67
C GLN A 40 0.36 8.10 -10.39
N TRP A 41 1.08 8.54 -9.39
CA TRP A 41 1.01 7.98 -8.04
C TRP A 41 -0.29 8.37 -7.36
N ARG A 42 -1.00 7.38 -6.81
CA ARG A 42 -2.25 7.59 -6.09
C ARG A 42 -2.23 6.84 -4.76
N LYS A 43 -2.59 7.56 -3.71
CA LYS A 43 -2.74 6.97 -2.38
C LYS A 43 -3.92 5.99 -2.38
N ARG A 44 -3.69 4.77 -1.89
CA ARG A 44 -4.68 3.71 -1.77
C ARG A 44 -4.53 3.00 -0.43
N TRP A 45 -5.64 2.59 0.13
CA TRP A 45 -5.66 1.71 1.29
C TRP A 45 -5.51 0.27 0.84
N PHE A 46 -4.51 -0.42 1.36
CA PHE A 46 -4.22 -1.82 1.07
C PHE A 46 -4.45 -2.69 2.29
N VAL A 47 -5.02 -3.88 2.07
CA VAL A 47 -5.16 -4.93 3.08
C VAL A 47 -4.69 -6.24 2.47
N LEU A 48 -3.72 -6.86 3.12
CA LEU A 48 -3.20 -8.18 2.76
C LEU A 48 -3.70 -9.20 3.78
N THR A 49 -4.37 -10.22 3.30
CA THR A 49 -4.73 -11.43 4.05
C THR A 49 -4.01 -12.64 3.47
N PHE A 50 -4.21 -13.82 4.04
CA PHE A 50 -3.63 -15.03 3.45
C PHE A 50 -4.21 -15.36 2.07
N ASP A 51 -5.47 -15.01 1.84
CA ASP A 51 -6.18 -15.35 0.60
C ASP A 51 -6.21 -14.24 -0.43
N THR A 52 -6.21 -12.99 0.01
CA THR A 52 -6.43 -11.85 -0.88
C THR A 52 -5.56 -10.64 -0.55
N LEU A 53 -5.17 -9.92 -1.58
CA LEU A 53 -4.69 -8.55 -1.51
C LEU A 53 -5.78 -7.64 -2.07
N ILE A 54 -6.32 -6.78 -1.24
CA ILE A 54 -7.34 -5.81 -1.66
C ILE A 54 -6.82 -4.39 -1.54
N TYR A 55 -7.32 -3.50 -2.40
CA TYR A 55 -7.10 -2.08 -2.23
C TYR A 55 -8.36 -1.27 -2.53
N ALA A 56 -8.49 -0.16 -1.81
CA ALA A 56 -9.58 0.79 -1.91
C ALA A 56 -9.03 2.22 -1.97
N ARG A 57 -9.88 3.19 -2.17
CA ARG A 57 -9.49 4.62 -2.12
C ARG A 57 -9.13 5.04 -0.70
N THR A 58 -9.96 4.62 0.24
CA THR A 58 -9.81 4.91 1.67
C THR A 58 -10.09 3.67 2.51
N HIS A 59 -9.67 3.70 3.77
CA HIS A 59 -9.98 2.63 4.74
C HIS A 59 -11.48 2.58 5.12
N MET A 60 -12.24 3.62 4.78
CA MET A 60 -13.69 3.71 5.04
C MET A 60 -14.53 3.12 3.89
N ASP A 61 -13.93 2.79 2.77
CA ASP A 61 -14.67 2.26 1.63
C ASP A 61 -15.18 0.84 1.94
N VAL A 62 -16.49 0.67 1.89
CA VAL A 62 -17.15 -0.63 2.13
C VAL A 62 -16.84 -1.62 1.00
N ARG A 63 -16.67 -1.10 -0.22
CA ARG A 63 -16.35 -1.92 -1.39
C ARG A 63 -14.91 -1.70 -1.82
N PRO A 64 -14.10 -2.77 -1.91
CA PRO A 64 -12.75 -2.66 -2.43
C PRO A 64 -12.80 -2.22 -3.91
N HIS A 65 -11.84 -1.38 -4.29
CA HIS A 65 -11.66 -1.01 -5.68
C HIS A 65 -11.20 -2.20 -6.52
N ARG A 66 -10.39 -3.07 -5.92
CA ARG A 66 -9.94 -4.32 -6.52
C ARG A 66 -9.58 -5.36 -5.47
N THR A 67 -9.86 -6.60 -5.81
CA THR A 67 -9.45 -7.78 -5.05
C THR A 67 -8.54 -8.64 -5.93
N ILE A 68 -7.39 -9.03 -5.41
CA ILE A 68 -6.40 -9.87 -6.09
C ILE A 68 -6.22 -11.11 -5.22
N PRO A 69 -6.52 -12.31 -5.72
CA PRO A 69 -6.24 -13.52 -4.98
C PRO A 69 -4.71 -13.66 -4.81
N THR A 70 -4.27 -14.05 -3.63
CA THR A 70 -2.83 -14.18 -3.35
C THR A 70 -2.19 -15.27 -4.21
N THR A 71 -2.96 -16.27 -4.65
CA THR A 71 -2.53 -17.29 -5.60
C THR A 71 -2.13 -16.72 -6.98
N ALA A 72 -2.61 -15.52 -7.32
CA ALA A 72 -2.22 -14.82 -8.54
C ALA A 72 -0.94 -13.99 -8.38
N ILE A 73 -0.40 -13.88 -7.17
CA ILE A 73 0.86 -13.17 -6.90
C ILE A 73 2.00 -14.17 -7.06
N PHE A 74 2.92 -13.86 -7.95
CA PHE A 74 4.09 -14.71 -8.21
C PHE A 74 5.31 -14.28 -7.42
N ASP A 75 5.50 -12.97 -7.27
CA ASP A 75 6.67 -12.42 -6.59
C ASP A 75 6.41 -11.03 -6.02
N ALA A 76 7.26 -10.64 -5.07
CA ALA A 76 7.30 -9.31 -4.50
C ALA A 76 8.78 -8.96 -4.22
N MET A 77 9.23 -7.83 -4.73
CA MET A 77 10.63 -7.43 -4.65
C MET A 77 10.80 -5.92 -4.57
N GLU A 78 11.93 -5.51 -4.04
CA GLU A 78 12.35 -4.10 -4.09
C GLU A 78 12.38 -3.62 -5.54
N SER A 79 12.14 -2.35 -5.73
CA SER A 79 12.14 -1.70 -7.03
C SER A 79 12.79 -0.32 -6.93
N THR A 80 13.16 0.21 -8.07
CA THR A 80 13.60 1.60 -8.20
C THR A 80 12.46 2.45 -8.75
N MET A 81 12.57 3.77 -8.60
CA MET A 81 11.60 4.68 -9.19
C MET A 81 11.47 4.42 -10.69
N PRO A 82 10.27 4.17 -11.20
CA PRO A 82 10.07 3.96 -12.63
C PRO A 82 10.53 5.18 -13.44
N SER A 83 11.32 4.96 -14.47
CA SER A 83 11.85 6.03 -15.33
C SER A 83 10.75 6.91 -15.94
N SER A 84 9.57 6.35 -16.17
CA SER A 84 8.39 7.07 -16.65
C SER A 84 7.79 8.08 -15.67
N CYS A 85 8.22 8.03 -14.41
CA CYS A 85 7.76 8.91 -13.33
C CYS A 85 8.87 9.82 -12.82
N ALA A 86 10.08 9.72 -13.36
CA ALA A 86 11.14 10.68 -13.07
C ALA A 86 10.63 12.08 -13.45
N PRO A 87 10.71 13.06 -12.55
CA PRO A 87 10.43 14.43 -12.95
C PRO A 87 11.37 14.76 -14.09
N MET A 88 10.83 15.28 -15.18
CA MET A 88 11.61 15.81 -16.30
C MET A 88 12.45 17.00 -15.81
N LEU A 89 13.52 16.72 -15.10
CA LEU A 89 14.59 17.67 -14.80
C LEU A 89 15.61 17.66 -15.95
N SER A 90 15.13 17.66 -17.16
CA SER A 90 15.90 18.03 -18.32
C SER A 90 15.42 19.38 -18.81
N LEU A 91 15.59 20.40 -18.00
CA LEU A 91 15.70 21.76 -18.51
C LEU A 91 17.17 21.95 -18.90
N SER A 92 17.45 21.72 -20.17
CA SER A 92 18.68 22.23 -20.78
C SER A 92 18.81 23.72 -20.45
N PRO A 93 19.97 24.18 -19.95
CA PRO A 93 20.22 25.60 -19.71
C PRO A 93 20.41 26.31 -21.05
N GLY A 94 19.34 26.62 -21.74
CA GLY A 94 19.44 27.23 -23.07
C GLY A 94 18.24 27.94 -23.63
N SER A 95 17.12 27.98 -22.94
CA SER A 95 15.88 28.58 -23.51
C SER A 95 15.10 29.47 -22.55
N ILE A 96 15.80 30.37 -21.87
CA ILE A 96 15.14 31.50 -21.21
C ILE A 96 15.73 32.81 -21.76
N ALA A 97 15.44 33.06 -23.02
CA ALA A 97 15.54 34.42 -23.55
C ALA A 97 14.27 34.67 -24.36
N ARG A 98 13.50 35.61 -23.86
CA ARG A 98 12.33 36.28 -24.46
C ARG A 98 10.98 35.73 -24.05
N LEU A 99 10.45 36.38 -23.01
CA LEU A 99 9.17 37.10 -23.10
C LEU A 99 9.06 37.98 -21.83
N GLY A 100 9.37 39.23 -21.99
CA GLY A 100 9.07 40.25 -21.01
C GLY A 100 7.59 40.51 -20.98
N PHE A 101 7.04 40.56 -19.81
CA PHE A 101 5.95 41.45 -19.42
C PHE A 101 5.85 41.40 -17.90
N GLY A 102 5.92 42.57 -17.29
CA GLY A 102 5.88 42.74 -15.85
C GLY A 102 4.56 42.30 -15.22
N ALA A 103 4.69 41.57 -14.16
CA ALA A 103 3.69 41.43 -13.15
C ALA A 103 4.39 41.28 -11.80
N GLU A 104 3.98 42.11 -10.86
CA GLU A 104 4.49 42.24 -9.53
C GLU A 104 4.73 40.90 -8.86
N VAL A 105 5.98 40.66 -8.56
CA VAL A 105 6.39 39.54 -7.71
C VAL A 105 6.03 39.89 -6.29
N ARG A 106 4.87 39.43 -5.83
CA ARG A 106 4.63 39.28 -4.39
C ARG A 106 5.68 38.32 -3.87
N SER A 107 6.56 38.82 -3.03
CA SER A 107 7.54 38.06 -2.27
C SER A 107 6.88 36.88 -1.58
N ARG A 108 6.95 35.73 -2.22
CA ARG A 108 6.85 34.44 -1.51
C ARG A 108 8.25 34.12 -1.03
N SER A 109 8.35 33.96 0.27
CA SER A 109 9.53 33.47 0.96
C SER A 109 10.24 32.37 0.16
N PRO A 110 11.57 32.31 0.18
CA PRO A 110 12.29 31.23 -0.46
C PRO A 110 11.72 29.93 0.06
N LEU A 111 11.11 29.17 -0.84
CA LEU A 111 10.71 27.80 -0.58
C LEU A 111 11.98 27.07 -0.19
N GLU A 112 12.06 26.72 1.07
CA GLU A 112 13.03 25.74 1.51
C GLU A 112 13.00 24.59 0.50
N PRO A 113 14.15 24.03 0.10
CA PRO A 113 14.16 22.84 -0.70
C PRO A 113 13.34 21.83 0.07
N GLN A 114 12.15 21.50 -0.44
CA GLN A 114 11.36 20.40 0.10
C GLN A 114 12.31 19.21 0.03
N SER A 115 12.87 18.90 1.17
CA SER A 115 13.62 17.69 1.42
C SER A 115 12.70 16.58 0.93
N ARG A 116 12.98 16.07 -0.25
CA ARG A 116 12.22 14.95 -0.81
C ARG A 116 12.41 13.83 0.19
N ALA A 117 11.36 13.59 0.99
CA ALA A 117 11.39 12.50 1.93
C ALA A 117 11.84 11.23 1.17
N PRO A 118 12.77 10.46 1.71
CA PRO A 118 13.19 9.23 1.05
C PRO A 118 11.93 8.41 0.77
N SER A 119 11.83 7.93 -0.45
CA SER A 119 10.71 7.11 -0.88
C SER A 119 11.25 5.75 -1.27
N TYR A 120 10.61 4.72 -0.76
CA TYR A 120 11.00 3.33 -0.96
C TYR A 120 10.01 2.69 -1.92
N TYR A 121 10.51 2.00 -2.91
CA TYR A 121 9.73 1.45 -4.00
C TYR A 121 9.82 -0.07 -4.00
N PHE A 122 8.68 -0.71 -4.15
CA PHE A 122 8.64 -2.16 -4.37
C PHE A 122 7.55 -2.51 -5.38
N GLN A 123 7.64 -3.69 -5.91
CA GLN A 123 6.70 -4.18 -6.91
C GLN A 123 6.10 -5.53 -6.50
N ILE A 124 4.85 -5.72 -6.89
CA ILE A 124 4.14 -6.99 -6.76
C ILE A 124 3.86 -7.50 -8.16
N VAL A 125 4.41 -8.66 -8.48
CA VAL A 125 4.25 -9.32 -9.78
C VAL A 125 3.08 -10.29 -9.72
N THR A 126 2.10 -10.07 -10.58
CA THR A 126 0.94 -10.98 -10.72
C THR A 126 0.87 -11.55 -12.12
N ALA A 127 0.00 -12.56 -12.32
CA ALA A 127 -0.24 -13.19 -13.61
C ALA A 127 -0.63 -12.21 -14.73
N THR A 128 -1.28 -11.10 -14.38
CA THR A 128 -1.83 -10.15 -15.37
C THR A 128 -1.05 -8.86 -15.48
N ARG A 129 -0.34 -8.46 -14.43
CA ARG A 129 0.41 -7.19 -14.39
C ARG A 129 1.34 -7.10 -13.19
N THR A 130 2.23 -6.12 -13.24
CA THR A 130 3.06 -5.72 -12.12
C THR A 130 2.52 -4.44 -11.50
N PHE A 131 2.37 -4.43 -10.18
CA PHE A 131 1.98 -3.24 -9.41
C PHE A 131 3.24 -2.59 -8.88
N GLN A 132 3.42 -1.29 -9.18
CA GLN A 132 4.47 -0.47 -8.58
C GLN A 132 3.90 0.26 -7.39
N LEU A 133 4.55 0.12 -6.25
CA LEU A 133 4.13 0.68 -4.97
C LEU A 133 5.25 1.52 -4.37
N CYS A 134 4.86 2.49 -3.55
CA CYS A 134 5.79 3.36 -2.86
C CYS A 134 5.32 3.61 -1.43
N VAL A 135 6.25 3.62 -0.52
CA VAL A 135 6.06 3.90 0.91
C VAL A 135 7.04 4.97 1.38
N PRO A 136 6.70 5.73 2.44
CA PRO A 136 7.53 6.82 2.91
C PRO A 136 8.74 6.37 3.73
N THR A 137 8.71 5.17 4.32
CA THR A 137 9.76 4.67 5.21
C THR A 137 10.28 3.30 4.79
N GLU A 138 11.54 3.04 5.09
CA GLU A 138 12.15 1.72 4.89
C GLU A 138 11.48 0.64 5.74
N GLU A 139 11.05 0.99 6.95
CA GLU A 139 10.33 0.07 7.84
C GLU A 139 9.02 -0.43 7.21
N ASP A 140 8.27 0.46 6.57
CA ASP A 140 7.06 0.11 5.86
C ASP A 140 7.36 -0.80 4.66
N GLU A 141 8.43 -0.53 3.91
CA GLU A 141 8.86 -1.36 2.79
C GLU A 141 9.20 -2.77 3.28
N ILE A 142 10.03 -2.89 4.30
CA ILE A 142 10.44 -4.17 4.89
C ILE A 142 9.21 -4.93 5.41
N ARG A 143 8.30 -4.24 6.09
CA ARG A 143 7.07 -4.85 6.62
C ARG A 143 6.21 -5.45 5.51
N TRP A 144 5.98 -4.72 4.42
CA TRP A 144 5.19 -5.20 3.29
C TRP A 144 5.86 -6.32 2.53
N LEU A 145 7.15 -6.17 2.22
CA LEU A 145 7.92 -7.21 1.52
C LEU A 145 8.02 -8.49 2.35
N SER A 146 8.30 -8.38 3.63
CA SER A 146 8.37 -9.54 4.53
C SER A 146 7.03 -10.28 4.61
N ALA A 147 5.91 -9.54 4.71
CA ALA A 147 4.58 -10.12 4.74
C ALA A 147 4.26 -10.87 3.43
N LEU A 148 4.53 -10.24 2.29
CA LEU A 148 4.32 -10.83 0.97
C LEU A 148 5.20 -12.05 0.74
N GLN A 149 6.48 -11.98 1.05
CA GLN A 149 7.42 -13.10 0.88
C GLN A 149 7.07 -14.28 1.79
N THR A 150 6.67 -14.01 3.03
CA THR A 150 6.21 -15.08 3.95
C THR A 150 5.00 -15.81 3.38
N LEU A 151 4.04 -15.06 2.84
CA LEU A 151 2.86 -15.61 2.20
C LEU A 151 3.23 -16.45 0.96
N LEU A 152 4.09 -15.93 0.09
CA LEU A 152 4.53 -16.64 -1.10
C LEU A 152 5.30 -17.93 -0.77
N ASN A 153 6.14 -17.89 0.25
CA ASN A 153 6.85 -19.07 0.73
C ASN A 153 5.90 -20.13 1.30
N ARG A 154 4.86 -19.71 2.03
CA ARG A 154 3.81 -20.63 2.49
C ARG A 154 3.09 -21.29 1.32
N GLN A 155 2.70 -20.52 0.31
CA GLN A 155 2.04 -21.06 -0.89
C GLN A 155 2.90 -22.06 -1.64
N ARG A 156 4.19 -21.76 -1.83
CA ARG A 156 5.15 -22.68 -2.48
C ARG A 156 5.30 -23.98 -1.73
N ARG A 157 5.21 -23.97 -0.39
CA ARG A 157 5.25 -25.20 0.44
C ARG A 157 3.99 -26.02 0.30
N LEU A 158 2.83 -25.39 0.20
CA LEU A 158 1.53 -26.07 0.08
C LEU A 158 1.31 -26.63 -1.33
N ALA A 159 2.00 -26.10 -2.35
CA ALA A 159 1.93 -26.57 -3.73
C ALA A 159 2.85 -27.78 -4.04
N LYS A 160 3.67 -28.20 -3.07
CA LYS A 160 4.50 -29.41 -3.16
C LYS A 160 3.81 -30.61 -2.51
#